data_4d3f046f1592effd5d0ddfcdc7563959
#
_entry.id   4d3f046f1592effd5d0ddfcdc7563959
#
_cell.length_a   1.000
_cell.length_b   1.000
_cell.length_c   1.000
_cell.angle_alpha   90.00
_cell.angle_beta   90.00
_cell.angle_gamma   90.00
#
_symmetry.space_group_name_H-M   'P 1'
#
loop_
_entity.id
_entity.type
_entity.pdbx_description
1 polymer ?
#
loop_
_entity_poly.entity_id
_entity_poly.type
_entity_poly.pdbx_seq_one_letter_code
_entity_poly.pdbx_strand_id
1 'polypeptide(L)'
;MQELNNLLSLIDAHFGGSQWFVFLLLGTGLFFTVYLRFPQLRFFGHAIKVVRGKYDNKQDIGDTSHFQALATALSGTVGTGNIAGVALAIHLGGPSALFWMLMTAFLGMTTKMVEVTLSHKYREQTEDGTISGGPMYYMKHRLHMRWLAGLFAVATIFSSFGTGSLPQVNSISNAMFSAFGIQQYITGAVLSVLLGLIVIGGIKRIAQVTEKLVPFMAVVYLLGAFSILAYNYQHILPSFISVFSNIFSGTAATGGFLGATVVWAFNRGVNRGLFSNEAGQGSAPIAHAAAKTEEPVSEGMVALLEPFIDTIVICSITGLVLLSSGTWLKKFENKFQQADTVVLSGAYHESDPDGKSAVSEHVLGNKPLPFYTGSLEVRNGQILNTDITLLHARSFADSVRVKEGKEVLFSGTLSVRDGRIELPMNKERADRKSTRLNSS
;
A
#
# COMPACT_ATOMS: atom_id res chain seq x y z
N MET A 1 8.26 -11.56 -22.64
CA MET A 1 7.40 -10.95 -21.58
C MET A 1 7.29 -11.87 -20.36
N GLN A 2 6.95 -13.15 -20.52
CA GLN A 2 6.79 -14.08 -19.38
C GLN A 2 8.10 -14.37 -18.67
N GLU A 3 9.20 -14.55 -19.40
CA GLU A 3 10.55 -14.74 -18.83
C GLU A 3 11.04 -13.50 -18.06
N LEU A 4 10.79 -12.30 -18.59
CA LEU A 4 11.12 -11.06 -17.90
C LEU A 4 10.31 -10.91 -16.60
N ASN A 5 9.02 -11.24 -16.64
CA ASN A 5 8.17 -11.21 -15.46
C ASN A 5 8.61 -12.23 -14.40
N ASN A 6 9.02 -13.41 -14.82
CA ASN A 6 9.56 -14.45 -13.93
C ASN A 6 10.88 -13.99 -13.28
N LEU A 7 11.77 -13.37 -14.07
CA LEU A 7 13.02 -12.81 -13.55
C LEU A 7 12.77 -11.70 -12.56
N LEU A 8 11.88 -10.76 -12.87
CA LEU A 8 11.51 -9.66 -11.95
C LEU A 8 10.87 -10.19 -10.67
N SER A 9 10.01 -11.20 -10.76
CA SER A 9 9.41 -11.85 -9.59
C SER A 9 10.44 -12.57 -8.73
N LEU A 10 11.44 -13.19 -9.35
CA LEU A 10 12.54 -13.85 -8.65
C LEU A 10 13.43 -12.81 -7.92
N ILE A 11 13.73 -11.70 -8.56
CA ILE A 11 14.47 -10.59 -7.95
C ILE A 11 13.67 -10.00 -6.77
N ASP A 12 12.37 -9.74 -6.96
CA ASP A 12 11.51 -9.22 -5.89
C ASP A 12 11.45 -10.18 -4.70
N ALA A 13 11.29 -11.47 -4.93
CA ALA A 13 11.25 -12.47 -3.86
C ALA A 13 12.54 -12.54 -3.04
N HIS A 14 13.69 -12.24 -3.63
CA HIS A 14 14.98 -12.30 -2.94
C HIS A 14 15.39 -10.97 -2.31
N PHE A 15 14.91 -9.85 -2.81
CA PHE A 15 15.28 -8.51 -2.33
C PHE A 15 14.07 -7.77 -1.73
N GLY A 16 13.18 -7.23 -2.54
CA GLY A 16 12.10 -6.35 -2.08
C GLY A 16 11.03 -7.06 -1.25
N GLY A 17 10.61 -8.25 -1.67
CA GLY A 17 9.62 -9.08 -0.98
C GLY A 17 10.22 -9.97 0.12
N SER A 18 11.54 -10.00 0.28
CA SER A 18 12.21 -10.90 1.23
C SER A 18 12.07 -10.43 2.68
N GLN A 19 11.90 -11.38 3.59
CA GLN A 19 11.77 -11.07 5.01
C GLN A 19 13.03 -10.41 5.60
N TRP A 20 14.23 -10.82 5.17
CA TRP A 20 15.47 -10.25 5.68
C TRP A 20 15.59 -8.76 5.42
N PHE A 21 15.14 -8.29 4.25
CA PHE A 21 15.19 -6.88 3.88
C PHE A 21 14.21 -6.06 4.75
N VAL A 22 13.01 -6.58 4.99
CA VAL A 22 12.04 -6.00 5.91
C VAL A 22 12.61 -5.87 7.31
N PHE A 23 13.24 -6.93 7.83
CA PHE A 23 13.87 -6.91 9.15
C PHE A 23 15.07 -5.96 9.22
N LEU A 24 15.84 -5.82 8.15
CA LEU A 24 16.94 -4.86 8.07
C LEU A 24 16.43 -3.42 8.22
N LEU A 25 15.39 -3.05 7.47
CA LEU A 25 14.82 -1.70 7.53
C LEU A 25 14.18 -1.40 8.89
N LEU A 26 13.36 -2.32 9.40
CA LEU A 26 12.74 -2.16 10.73
C LEU A 26 13.80 -2.18 11.85
N GLY A 27 14.79 -3.06 11.76
CA GLY A 27 15.88 -3.16 12.71
C GLY A 27 16.72 -1.88 12.77
N THR A 28 16.98 -1.28 11.62
CA THR A 28 17.66 0.03 11.53
C THR A 28 16.83 1.12 12.20
N GLY A 29 15.53 1.18 11.92
CA GLY A 29 14.62 2.13 12.56
C GLY A 29 14.52 1.94 14.08
N LEU A 30 14.44 0.69 14.53
CA LEU A 30 14.44 0.35 15.95
C LEU A 30 15.75 0.73 16.62
N PHE A 31 16.88 0.39 16.00
CA PHE A 31 18.23 0.73 16.51
C PHE A 31 18.34 2.24 16.72
N PHE A 32 18.04 3.05 15.72
CA PHE A 32 18.13 4.50 15.86
C PHE A 32 17.07 5.08 16.81
N THR A 33 15.88 4.48 16.88
CA THR A 33 14.85 4.89 17.85
C THR A 33 15.37 4.76 19.29
N VAL A 34 16.00 3.63 19.62
CA VAL A 34 16.57 3.38 20.95
C VAL A 34 17.85 4.21 21.15
N TYR A 35 18.76 4.20 20.20
CA TYR A 35 20.04 4.92 20.27
C TYR A 35 19.87 6.43 20.47
N LEU A 36 18.92 7.04 19.74
CA LEU A 36 18.61 8.47 19.85
C LEU A 36 17.56 8.78 20.94
N ARG A 37 17.17 7.78 21.73
CA ARG A 37 16.22 7.91 22.85
C ARG A 37 14.87 8.47 22.44
N PHE A 38 14.22 7.83 21.46
CA PHE A 38 12.87 8.15 20.99
C PHE A 38 12.73 9.59 20.46
N PRO A 39 13.47 9.99 19.43
CA PRO A 39 13.44 11.36 18.91
C PRO A 39 12.05 11.76 18.40
N GLN A 40 11.26 10.82 17.86
CA GLN A 40 9.89 11.02 17.42
C GLN A 40 8.94 11.50 18.51
N LEU A 41 9.22 11.21 19.78
CA LEU A 41 8.45 11.74 20.91
C LEU A 41 9.05 13.04 21.46
N ARG A 42 10.37 13.07 21.59
CA ARG A 42 11.09 14.19 22.24
C ARG A 42 11.13 15.45 21.39
N PHE A 43 11.31 15.31 20.08
CA PHE A 43 11.52 16.43 19.16
C PHE A 43 10.33 16.74 18.27
N PHE A 44 9.21 16.03 18.41
CA PHE A 44 8.02 16.25 17.60
C PHE A 44 7.51 17.69 17.63
N GLY A 45 7.35 18.26 18.83
CA GLY A 45 6.92 19.64 18.98
C GLY A 45 7.95 20.66 18.47
N HIS A 46 9.25 20.32 18.51
CA HIS A 46 10.29 21.16 17.93
C HIS A 46 10.25 21.11 16.39
N ALA A 47 10.08 19.94 15.81
CA ALA A 47 9.92 19.74 14.37
C ALA A 47 8.80 20.63 13.79
N ILE A 48 7.64 20.69 14.45
CA ILE A 48 6.54 21.58 14.06
C ILE A 48 6.96 23.06 14.08
N LYS A 49 7.77 23.47 15.08
CA LYS A 49 8.26 24.86 15.17
C LYS A 49 9.23 25.19 14.04
N VAL A 50 10.09 24.23 13.64
CA VAL A 50 11.01 24.37 12.51
C VAL A 50 10.22 24.54 11.21
N VAL A 51 9.28 23.65 10.93
CA VAL A 51 8.43 23.73 9.71
C VAL A 51 7.66 25.05 9.62
N ARG A 52 7.26 25.64 10.77
CA ARG A 52 6.60 26.94 10.83
C ARG A 52 7.53 28.14 10.63
N GLY A 53 8.81 27.91 10.35
CA GLY A 53 9.79 28.96 10.09
C GLY A 53 10.28 29.69 11.35
N LYS A 54 10.06 29.14 12.55
CA LYS A 54 10.47 29.85 13.80
C LYS A 54 11.98 30.07 13.91
N TYR A 55 12.75 29.23 13.23
CA TYR A 55 14.22 29.21 13.26
C TYR A 55 14.84 29.55 11.91
N ASP A 56 14.03 30.02 10.94
CA ASP A 56 14.52 30.39 9.61
C ASP A 56 15.44 31.60 9.67
N ASN A 57 16.60 31.48 9.08
CA ASN A 57 17.54 32.57 8.87
C ASN A 57 17.62 32.90 7.37
N LYS A 58 17.47 34.17 7.00
CA LYS A 58 17.52 34.62 5.61
C LYS A 58 18.88 34.38 4.93
N GLN A 59 19.94 34.25 5.72
CA GLN A 59 21.30 34.05 5.25
C GLN A 59 21.64 32.57 4.99
N ASP A 60 20.78 31.63 5.43
CA ASP A 60 21.03 30.20 5.29
C ASP A 60 21.01 29.78 3.82
N ILE A 61 21.92 28.88 3.45
CA ILE A 61 22.06 28.35 2.11
C ILE A 61 21.02 27.29 1.86
N GLY A 62 20.32 27.37 0.71
CA GLY A 62 19.30 26.40 0.30
C GLY A 62 18.38 26.98 -0.78
N ASP A 63 17.63 26.12 -1.43
CA ASP A 63 16.73 26.46 -2.53
C ASP A 63 15.26 26.54 -2.11
N THR A 64 14.89 25.85 -1.01
CA THR A 64 13.50 25.70 -0.54
C THR A 64 13.37 26.00 0.96
N SER A 65 12.19 26.40 1.42
CA SER A 65 11.90 26.48 2.85
C SER A 65 11.71 25.07 3.43
N HIS A 66 11.77 24.95 4.76
CA HIS A 66 11.47 23.68 5.46
C HIS A 66 10.09 23.11 5.10
N PHE A 67 9.07 23.98 5.02
CA PHE A 67 7.73 23.56 4.61
C PHE A 67 7.68 23.10 3.16
N GLN A 68 8.37 23.78 2.26
CA GLN A 68 8.46 23.37 0.85
C GLN A 68 9.18 22.04 0.69
N ALA A 69 10.26 21.79 1.43
CA ALA A 69 10.97 20.51 1.43
C ALA A 69 10.07 19.37 1.92
N LEU A 70 9.39 19.59 3.06
CA LEU A 70 8.41 18.62 3.59
C LEU A 70 7.26 18.36 2.61
N ALA A 71 6.68 19.40 2.03
CA ALA A 71 5.59 19.27 1.05
C ALA A 71 6.05 18.53 -0.21
N THR A 72 7.30 18.77 -0.64
CA THR A 72 7.88 18.05 -1.79
C THR A 72 8.05 16.56 -1.47
N ALA A 73 8.58 16.21 -0.30
CA ALA A 73 8.72 14.83 0.13
C ALA A 73 7.33 14.15 0.27
N LEU A 74 6.37 14.82 0.93
CA LEU A 74 4.99 14.33 1.04
C LEU A 74 4.29 14.15 -0.31
N SER A 75 4.62 14.95 -1.32
CA SER A 75 4.04 14.78 -2.66
C SER A 75 4.44 13.46 -3.33
N GLY A 76 5.58 12.91 -2.95
CA GLY A 76 6.03 11.59 -3.41
C GLY A 76 5.38 10.44 -2.64
N THR A 77 5.17 10.61 -1.34
CA THR A 77 4.69 9.54 -0.44
C THR A 77 3.17 9.51 -0.32
N VAL A 78 2.50 10.67 -0.17
CA VAL A 78 1.05 10.75 -0.04
C VAL A 78 0.36 10.51 -1.39
N GLY A 79 -0.17 9.31 -1.57
CA GLY A 79 -0.79 8.91 -2.85
C GLY A 79 -1.48 7.56 -2.79
N THR A 80 -1.23 6.73 -3.80
CA THR A 80 -1.83 5.39 -3.89
C THR A 80 -1.42 4.47 -2.75
N GLY A 81 -0.24 4.67 -2.13
CA GLY A 81 0.21 3.94 -0.95
C GLY A 81 -0.75 4.07 0.23
N ASN A 82 -1.25 5.27 0.47
CA ASN A 82 -2.13 5.61 1.59
C ASN A 82 -3.59 5.18 1.38
N ILE A 83 -4.01 4.97 0.16
CA ILE A 83 -5.39 4.59 -0.17
C ILE A 83 -5.44 3.13 -0.63
N ALA A 84 -4.90 2.83 -1.81
CA ALA A 84 -4.90 1.49 -2.37
C ALA A 84 -3.98 0.54 -1.58
N GLY A 85 -2.83 1.03 -1.09
CA GLY A 85 -1.91 0.27 -0.26
C GLY A 85 -2.54 -0.18 1.06
N VAL A 86 -3.25 0.73 1.75
CA VAL A 86 -4.00 0.41 2.98
C VAL A 86 -5.13 -0.57 2.69
N ALA A 87 -5.90 -0.33 1.62
CA ALA A 87 -6.96 -1.24 1.20
C ALA A 87 -6.42 -2.65 0.93
N LEU A 88 -5.29 -2.75 0.26
CA LEU A 88 -4.63 -4.03 -0.03
C LEU A 88 -4.04 -4.67 1.23
N ALA A 89 -3.48 -3.89 2.16
CA ALA A 89 -2.99 -4.41 3.44
C ALA A 89 -4.12 -5.03 4.26
N ILE A 90 -5.25 -4.32 4.41
CA ILE A 90 -6.42 -4.81 5.13
C ILE A 90 -7.05 -6.00 4.39
N HIS A 91 -7.17 -5.93 3.07
CA HIS A 91 -7.73 -7.02 2.27
C HIS A 91 -6.91 -8.31 2.37
N LEU A 92 -5.59 -8.21 2.35
CA LEU A 92 -4.70 -9.37 2.38
C LEU A 92 -4.32 -9.83 3.80
N GLY A 93 -4.17 -8.91 4.72
CA GLY A 93 -3.64 -9.14 6.07
C GLY A 93 -4.65 -8.96 7.19
N GLY A 94 -5.90 -8.61 6.86
CA GLY A 94 -6.93 -8.29 7.85
C GLY A 94 -6.72 -6.93 8.52
N PRO A 95 -7.61 -6.53 9.46
CA PRO A 95 -7.52 -5.24 10.16
C PRO A 95 -6.20 -5.02 10.89
N SER A 96 -5.59 -6.06 11.46
CA SER A 96 -4.32 -5.99 12.18
C SER A 96 -3.12 -5.63 11.30
N ALA A 97 -3.21 -5.78 9.97
CA ALA A 97 -2.17 -5.28 9.07
C ALA A 97 -1.99 -3.76 9.17
N LEU A 98 -3.06 -3.02 9.47
CA LEU A 98 -2.98 -1.57 9.70
C LEU A 98 -2.12 -1.25 10.93
N PHE A 99 -2.24 -2.01 12.02
CA PHE A 99 -1.36 -1.84 13.19
C PHE A 99 0.12 -1.95 12.80
N TRP A 100 0.48 -2.95 12.01
CA TRP A 100 1.86 -3.14 11.58
C TRP A 100 2.35 -2.04 10.63
N MET A 101 1.47 -1.48 9.79
CA MET A 101 1.78 -0.26 9.02
C MET A 101 2.13 0.92 9.93
N LEU A 102 1.34 1.15 11.00
CA LEU A 102 1.58 2.24 11.95
C LEU A 102 2.90 2.04 12.72
N MET A 103 3.20 0.80 13.12
CA MET A 103 4.49 0.47 13.77
C MET A 103 5.67 0.73 12.83
N THR A 104 5.52 0.40 11.55
CA THR A 104 6.54 0.72 10.53
C THR A 104 6.78 2.22 10.42
N ALA A 105 5.71 3.01 10.42
CA ALA A 105 5.82 4.45 10.35
C ALA A 105 6.48 5.04 11.61
N PHE A 106 6.12 4.56 12.79
CA PHE A 106 6.72 5.01 14.04
C PHE A 106 8.24 4.80 14.06
N LEU A 107 8.71 3.65 13.61
CA LEU A 107 10.15 3.39 13.46
C LEU A 107 10.75 4.17 12.28
N GLY A 108 10.00 4.28 11.18
CA GLY A 108 10.36 5.01 9.99
C GLY A 108 10.60 6.51 10.22
N MET A 109 9.90 7.12 11.17
CA MET A 109 10.13 8.52 11.57
C MET A 109 11.59 8.76 11.93
N THR A 110 12.18 7.88 12.72
CA THR A 110 13.58 8.01 13.13
C THR A 110 14.53 7.69 11.98
N THR A 111 14.21 6.70 11.16
CA THR A 111 15.00 6.39 9.95
C THR A 111 15.07 7.61 9.03
N LYS A 112 13.93 8.22 8.72
CA LYS A 112 13.85 9.47 7.92
C LYS A 112 14.68 10.60 8.52
N MET A 113 14.58 10.80 9.84
CA MET A 113 15.39 11.80 10.53
C MET A 113 16.87 11.60 10.29
N VAL A 114 17.36 10.37 10.44
CA VAL A 114 18.81 10.07 10.30
C VAL A 114 19.26 10.22 8.85
N GLU A 115 18.53 9.65 7.89
CA GLU A 115 18.92 9.71 6.49
C GLU A 115 18.89 11.14 5.92
N VAL A 116 17.91 11.96 6.33
CA VAL A 116 17.82 13.37 5.94
C VAL A 116 18.91 14.20 6.61
N THR A 117 19.18 13.98 7.90
CA THR A 117 20.31 14.64 8.59
C THR A 117 21.64 14.37 7.88
N LEU A 118 21.89 13.11 7.50
CA LEU A 118 23.11 12.73 6.78
C LEU A 118 23.16 13.36 5.39
N SER A 119 22.06 13.33 4.65
CA SER A 119 21.97 13.94 3.34
C SER A 119 22.27 15.43 3.39
N HIS A 120 21.62 16.13 4.31
CA HIS A 120 21.81 17.57 4.47
C HIS A 120 23.22 17.95 4.91
N LYS A 121 23.85 17.13 5.76
CA LYS A 121 25.25 17.35 6.22
C LYS A 121 26.28 17.21 5.10
N TYR A 122 26.03 16.34 4.12
CA TYR A 122 26.98 16.03 3.04
C TYR A 122 26.49 16.51 1.67
N ARG A 123 25.53 17.45 1.64
CA ARG A 123 25.06 18.09 0.41
C ARG A 123 26.15 18.95 -0.23
N GLU A 124 26.08 19.11 -1.52
CA GLU A 124 26.98 19.96 -2.31
C GLU A 124 26.19 21.03 -3.06
N GLN A 125 26.86 22.12 -3.36
CA GLN A 125 26.37 23.08 -4.32
C GLN A 125 26.91 22.71 -5.71
N THR A 126 26.03 22.57 -6.67
CA THR A 126 26.37 22.25 -8.06
C THR A 126 26.88 23.49 -8.80
N GLU A 127 27.47 23.31 -9.98
CA GLU A 127 28.06 24.40 -10.78
C GLU A 127 27.02 25.48 -11.16
N ASP A 128 25.76 25.10 -11.30
CA ASP A 128 24.63 26.01 -11.57
C ASP A 128 24.09 26.71 -10.32
N GLY A 129 24.72 26.47 -9.16
CA GLY A 129 24.36 27.10 -7.90
C GLY A 129 23.22 26.42 -7.14
N THR A 130 22.63 25.33 -7.66
CA THR A 130 21.58 24.58 -6.96
C THR A 130 22.17 23.67 -5.88
N ILE A 131 21.37 23.37 -4.84
CA ILE A 131 21.79 22.46 -3.78
C ILE A 131 21.36 21.05 -4.14
N SER A 132 22.30 20.10 -4.06
CA SER A 132 22.08 18.69 -4.32
C SER A 132 22.61 17.83 -3.19
N GLY A 133 21.82 16.82 -2.80
CA GLY A 133 22.17 15.88 -1.73
C GLY A 133 21.43 14.55 -1.92
N GLY A 134 21.51 13.71 -0.91
CA GLY A 134 20.94 12.37 -0.95
C GLY A 134 21.94 11.31 -0.49
N PRO A 135 21.52 10.03 -0.43
CA PRO A 135 22.39 8.95 0.01
C PRO A 135 23.70 8.84 -0.77
N MET A 136 23.69 9.10 -2.08
CA MET A 136 24.88 9.05 -2.92
C MET A 136 26.00 10.00 -2.43
N TYR A 137 25.65 11.14 -1.82
CA TYR A 137 26.62 12.12 -1.36
C TYR A 137 27.34 11.65 -0.09
N TYR A 138 26.66 11.14 0.92
CA TYR A 138 27.34 10.61 2.10
C TYR A 138 28.04 9.26 1.84
N MET A 139 27.57 8.46 0.87
CA MET A 139 28.31 7.28 0.40
C MET A 139 29.63 7.69 -0.25
N LYS A 140 29.64 8.76 -1.07
CA LYS A 140 30.82 9.30 -1.73
C LYS A 140 31.79 9.94 -0.71
N HIS A 141 31.29 10.83 0.17
CA HIS A 141 32.13 11.67 1.01
C HIS A 141 32.51 11.04 2.35
N ARG A 142 31.60 10.29 2.99
CA ARG A 142 31.82 9.73 4.33
C ARG A 142 32.32 8.30 4.29
N LEU A 143 31.77 7.48 3.39
CA LEU A 143 32.19 6.09 3.24
C LEU A 143 33.32 5.91 2.22
N HIS A 144 33.63 6.95 1.43
CA HIS A 144 34.61 6.91 0.33
C HIS A 144 34.31 5.83 -0.72
N MET A 145 33.04 5.38 -0.84
CA MET A 145 32.57 4.31 -1.73
C MET A 145 31.88 4.89 -2.97
N ARG A 146 32.67 5.45 -3.91
CA ARG A 146 32.12 6.06 -5.13
C ARG A 146 31.30 5.09 -5.99
N TRP A 147 31.70 3.83 -6.04
CA TRP A 147 30.96 2.81 -6.78
C TRP A 147 29.57 2.58 -6.20
N LEU A 148 29.45 2.55 -4.85
CA LEU A 148 28.16 2.38 -4.17
C LEU A 148 27.25 3.60 -4.39
N ALA A 149 27.83 4.81 -4.36
CA ALA A 149 27.10 6.03 -4.68
C ALA A 149 26.54 6.02 -6.12
N GLY A 150 27.35 5.57 -7.09
CA GLY A 150 26.90 5.40 -8.49
C GLY A 150 25.81 4.35 -8.63
N LEU A 151 25.97 3.20 -7.99
CA LEU A 151 24.95 2.12 -7.99
C LEU A 151 23.63 2.61 -7.40
N PHE A 152 23.69 3.31 -6.27
CA PHE A 152 22.48 3.89 -5.64
C PHE A 152 21.79 4.90 -6.57
N ALA A 153 22.54 5.81 -7.18
CA ALA A 153 22.00 6.82 -8.09
C ALA A 153 21.28 6.17 -9.29
N VAL A 154 21.89 5.17 -9.91
CA VAL A 154 21.30 4.41 -11.02
C VAL A 154 20.04 3.67 -10.56
N ALA A 155 20.09 2.97 -9.41
CA ALA A 155 18.95 2.27 -8.84
C ALA A 155 17.77 3.23 -8.54
N THR A 156 18.08 4.43 -8.00
CA THR A 156 17.06 5.47 -7.73
C THR A 156 16.37 5.95 -8.99
N ILE A 157 17.11 6.14 -10.09
CA ILE A 157 16.53 6.51 -11.40
C ILE A 157 15.54 5.43 -11.85
N PHE A 158 15.92 4.15 -11.84
CA PHE A 158 15.03 3.06 -12.23
C PHE A 158 13.83 2.94 -11.29
N SER A 159 14.04 3.08 -9.98
CA SER A 159 12.97 3.05 -8.97
C SER A 159 11.96 4.17 -9.19
N SER A 160 12.38 5.38 -9.57
CA SER A 160 11.47 6.50 -9.80
C SER A 160 10.48 6.23 -10.94
N PHE A 161 10.89 5.52 -11.98
CA PHE A 161 9.98 5.07 -13.05
C PHE A 161 9.03 3.98 -12.55
N GLY A 162 9.53 2.99 -11.81
CA GLY A 162 8.77 1.84 -11.35
C GLY A 162 7.80 2.17 -10.22
N THR A 163 8.32 2.37 -9.03
CA THR A 163 7.50 2.54 -7.80
C THR A 163 6.94 3.95 -7.65
N GLY A 164 7.66 4.97 -8.12
CA GLY A 164 7.25 6.37 -7.99
C GLY A 164 6.10 6.74 -8.92
N SER A 165 6.18 6.41 -10.20
CA SER A 165 5.27 6.93 -11.22
C SER A 165 4.19 5.95 -11.67
N LEU A 166 4.55 4.70 -11.99
CA LEU A 166 3.63 3.75 -12.62
C LEU A 166 2.39 3.42 -11.79
N PRO A 167 2.48 3.12 -10.48
CA PRO A 167 1.29 2.83 -9.67
C PRO A 167 0.35 4.02 -9.56
N GLN A 168 0.90 5.23 -9.48
CA GLN A 168 0.14 6.49 -9.38
C GLN A 168 -0.67 6.72 -10.66
N VAL A 169 0.02 6.72 -11.82
CA VAL A 169 -0.63 6.93 -13.12
C VAL A 169 -1.66 5.85 -13.42
N ASN A 170 -1.35 4.59 -13.12
CA ASN A 170 -2.30 3.49 -13.31
C ASN A 170 -3.57 3.67 -12.47
N SER A 171 -3.42 4.02 -11.19
CA SER A 171 -4.58 4.24 -10.30
C SER A 171 -5.43 5.42 -10.74
N ILE A 172 -4.79 6.54 -11.13
CA ILE A 172 -5.52 7.72 -11.64
C ILE A 172 -6.26 7.36 -12.94
N SER A 173 -5.58 6.71 -13.89
CA SER A 173 -6.18 6.33 -15.18
C SER A 173 -7.36 5.38 -15.01
N ASN A 174 -7.25 4.40 -14.10
CA ASN A 174 -8.34 3.47 -13.80
C ASN A 174 -9.51 4.18 -13.11
N ALA A 175 -9.25 5.11 -12.20
CA ALA A 175 -10.29 5.91 -11.55
C ALA A 175 -11.04 6.80 -12.55
N MET A 176 -10.32 7.47 -13.45
CA MET A 176 -10.90 8.31 -14.51
C MET A 176 -11.73 7.48 -15.49
N PHE A 177 -11.24 6.31 -15.87
CA PHE A 177 -12.00 5.39 -16.71
C PHE A 177 -13.27 4.88 -16.02
N SER A 178 -13.18 4.47 -14.76
CA SER A 178 -14.31 3.92 -14.01
C SER A 178 -15.37 4.96 -13.68
N ALA A 179 -14.97 6.20 -13.39
CA ALA A 179 -15.90 7.26 -12.99
C ALA A 179 -16.48 8.03 -14.18
N PHE A 180 -15.71 8.28 -15.22
CA PHE A 180 -16.05 9.19 -16.30
C PHE A 180 -15.98 8.55 -17.69
N GLY A 181 -15.54 7.28 -17.83
CA GLY A 181 -15.36 6.62 -19.12
C GLY A 181 -14.18 7.16 -19.95
N ILE A 182 -13.29 7.97 -19.34
CA ILE A 182 -12.15 8.56 -20.04
C ILE A 182 -11.10 7.48 -20.30
N GLN A 183 -10.69 7.35 -21.56
CA GLN A 183 -9.69 6.36 -21.97
C GLN A 183 -8.36 6.58 -21.25
N GLN A 184 -7.71 5.51 -20.82
CA GLN A 184 -6.50 5.56 -20.00
C GLN A 184 -5.35 6.32 -20.68
N TYR A 185 -5.19 6.19 -22.00
CA TYR A 185 -4.14 6.89 -22.74
C TYR A 185 -4.37 8.42 -22.77
N ILE A 186 -5.62 8.90 -22.75
CA ILE A 186 -5.95 10.33 -22.69
C ILE A 186 -5.50 10.88 -21.32
N THR A 187 -5.87 10.18 -20.25
CA THR A 187 -5.45 10.53 -18.88
C THR A 187 -3.92 10.55 -18.79
N GLY A 188 -3.24 9.54 -19.33
CA GLY A 188 -1.78 9.47 -19.36
C GLY A 188 -1.14 10.62 -20.10
N ALA A 189 -1.67 10.99 -21.27
CA ALA A 189 -1.16 12.12 -22.07
C ALA A 189 -1.30 13.46 -21.31
N VAL A 190 -2.46 13.72 -20.70
CA VAL A 190 -2.71 14.94 -19.90
C VAL A 190 -1.74 15.00 -18.71
N LEU A 191 -1.60 13.90 -17.97
CA LEU A 191 -0.67 13.84 -16.83
C LEU A 191 0.78 14.04 -17.25
N SER A 192 1.20 13.51 -18.41
CA SER A 192 2.56 13.68 -18.93
C SER A 192 2.86 15.15 -19.24
N VAL A 193 1.91 15.86 -19.85
CA VAL A 193 2.06 17.29 -20.14
C VAL A 193 2.14 18.10 -18.84
N LEU A 194 1.21 17.86 -17.90
CA LEU A 194 1.20 18.58 -16.61
C LEU A 194 2.49 18.34 -15.82
N LEU A 195 2.94 17.08 -15.74
CA LEU A 195 4.16 16.72 -15.05
C LEU A 195 5.39 17.36 -15.73
N GLY A 196 5.46 17.31 -17.05
CA GLY A 196 6.54 17.93 -17.83
C GLY A 196 6.67 19.44 -17.56
N LEU A 197 5.54 20.16 -17.53
CA LEU A 197 5.49 21.58 -17.21
C LEU A 197 6.04 21.91 -15.80
N ILE A 198 5.90 21.00 -14.85
CA ILE A 198 6.39 21.18 -13.48
C ILE A 198 7.88 20.82 -13.39
N VAL A 199 8.25 19.63 -13.88
CA VAL A 199 9.59 19.06 -13.69
C VAL A 199 10.67 19.83 -14.42
N ILE A 200 10.38 20.37 -15.61
CA ILE A 200 11.34 21.19 -16.41
C ILE A 200 11.84 22.40 -15.60
N GLY A 201 11.06 22.92 -14.65
CA GLY A 201 11.46 24.04 -13.79
C GLY A 201 12.37 23.68 -12.62
N GLY A 202 12.76 22.40 -12.48
CA GLY A 202 13.65 21.90 -11.43
C GLY A 202 13.04 21.94 -10.02
N ILE A 203 13.88 21.69 -9.01
CA ILE A 203 13.44 21.52 -7.61
C ILE A 203 12.68 22.75 -7.06
N LYS A 204 13.08 23.97 -7.45
CA LYS A 204 12.42 25.20 -7.01
C LYS A 204 10.95 25.26 -7.46
N ARG A 205 10.71 24.91 -8.74
CA ARG A 205 9.35 24.91 -9.30
C ARG A 205 8.51 23.76 -8.74
N ILE A 206 9.10 22.58 -8.60
CA ILE A 206 8.45 21.44 -7.95
C ILE A 206 7.99 21.87 -6.55
N ALA A 207 8.88 22.44 -5.74
CA ALA A 207 8.58 22.87 -4.39
C ALA A 207 7.47 23.94 -4.31
N GLN A 208 7.46 24.91 -5.25
CA GLN A 208 6.40 25.93 -5.31
C GLN A 208 5.02 25.35 -5.67
N VAL A 209 4.97 24.28 -6.46
CA VAL A 209 3.72 23.62 -6.81
C VAL A 209 3.26 22.74 -5.66
N THR A 210 4.15 21.92 -5.09
CA THR A 210 3.82 20.96 -4.05
C THR A 210 3.39 21.62 -2.73
N GLU A 211 3.97 22.78 -2.37
CA GLU A 211 3.56 23.53 -1.16
C GLU A 211 2.09 23.96 -1.16
N LYS A 212 1.47 24.10 -2.35
CA LYS A 212 0.05 24.44 -2.50
C LYS A 212 -0.81 23.20 -2.75
N LEU A 213 -0.31 22.32 -3.62
CA LEU A 213 -1.06 21.14 -4.06
C LEU A 213 -1.25 20.13 -2.91
N VAL A 214 -0.20 19.87 -2.13
CA VAL A 214 -0.26 18.84 -1.07
C VAL A 214 -1.25 19.20 0.04
N PRO A 215 -1.24 20.42 0.62
CA PRO A 215 -2.26 20.80 1.61
C PRO A 215 -3.68 20.79 1.02
N PHE A 216 -3.86 21.27 -0.22
CA PHE A 216 -5.17 21.24 -0.88
C PHE A 216 -5.68 19.80 -1.04
N MET A 217 -4.85 18.91 -1.54
CA MET A 217 -5.17 17.49 -1.69
C MET A 217 -5.52 16.84 -0.36
N ALA A 218 -4.73 17.13 0.69
CA ALA A 218 -4.99 16.61 2.04
C ALA A 218 -6.33 17.08 2.59
N VAL A 219 -6.68 18.36 2.41
CA VAL A 219 -7.97 18.91 2.86
C VAL A 219 -9.14 18.25 2.15
N VAL A 220 -9.09 18.12 0.81
CA VAL A 220 -10.14 17.46 0.04
C VAL A 220 -10.32 16.00 0.47
N TYR A 221 -9.20 15.29 0.64
CA TYR A 221 -9.21 13.92 1.13
C TYR A 221 -9.83 13.80 2.53
N LEU A 222 -9.40 14.63 3.48
CA LEU A 222 -9.89 14.62 4.85
C LEU A 222 -11.39 14.94 4.91
N LEU A 223 -11.87 15.91 4.15
CA LEU A 223 -13.30 16.24 4.07
C LEU A 223 -14.13 15.02 3.60
N GLY A 224 -13.68 14.34 2.54
CA GLY A 224 -14.34 13.12 2.07
C GLY A 224 -14.31 12.00 3.11
N ALA A 225 -13.14 11.76 3.70
CA ALA A 225 -12.95 10.73 4.72
C ALA A 225 -13.80 10.97 5.97
N PHE A 226 -13.81 12.19 6.50
CA PHE A 226 -14.63 12.54 7.65
C PHE A 226 -16.14 12.48 7.36
N SER A 227 -16.56 12.80 6.15
CA SER A 227 -17.95 12.64 5.74
C SER A 227 -18.40 11.16 5.80
N ILE A 228 -17.55 10.24 5.32
CA ILE A 228 -17.83 8.80 5.39
C ILE A 228 -17.79 8.30 6.84
N LEU A 229 -16.83 8.74 7.65
CA LEU A 229 -16.75 8.38 9.06
C LEU A 229 -17.95 8.90 9.84
N ALA A 230 -18.40 10.13 9.59
CA ALA A 230 -19.59 10.70 10.21
C ALA A 230 -20.85 9.90 9.87
N TYR A 231 -20.99 9.47 8.61
CA TYR A 231 -22.09 8.60 8.20
C TYR A 231 -22.06 7.24 8.89
N ASN A 232 -20.88 6.68 9.12
CA ASN A 232 -20.66 5.36 9.74
C ASN A 232 -20.20 5.46 11.20
N TYR A 233 -20.57 6.50 11.95
CA TYR A 233 -20.00 6.80 13.27
C TYR A 233 -20.12 5.65 14.29
N GLN A 234 -21.21 4.87 14.21
CA GLN A 234 -21.45 3.70 15.09
C GLN A 234 -20.39 2.59 14.92
N HIS A 235 -19.79 2.52 13.74
CA HIS A 235 -18.80 1.48 13.42
C HIS A 235 -17.35 1.92 13.64
N ILE A 236 -17.08 3.19 14.01
CA ILE A 236 -15.72 3.71 14.21
C ILE A 236 -15.03 2.98 15.36
N LEU A 237 -15.66 2.91 16.52
CA LEU A 237 -15.07 2.27 17.70
C LEU A 237 -14.85 0.76 17.50
N PRO A 238 -15.81 -0.03 17.00
CA PRO A 238 -15.58 -1.42 16.65
C PRO A 238 -14.45 -1.62 15.65
N SER A 239 -14.36 -0.76 14.61
CA SER A 239 -13.29 -0.80 13.62
C SER A 239 -11.93 -0.52 14.25
N PHE A 240 -11.84 0.49 15.09
CA PHE A 240 -10.60 0.80 15.81
C PHE A 240 -10.16 -0.38 16.70
N ILE A 241 -11.08 -0.97 17.47
CA ILE A 241 -10.79 -2.12 18.31
C ILE A 241 -10.30 -3.30 17.46
N SER A 242 -10.90 -3.53 16.27
CA SER A 242 -10.52 -4.64 15.39
C SER A 242 -9.06 -4.58 14.91
N VAL A 243 -8.48 -3.38 14.80
CA VAL A 243 -7.08 -3.19 14.43
C VAL A 243 -6.14 -3.75 15.52
N PHE A 244 -6.53 -3.64 16.78
CA PHE A 244 -5.69 -4.03 17.92
C PHE A 244 -6.01 -5.42 18.51
N SER A 245 -7.25 -5.91 18.36
CA SER A 245 -7.71 -7.13 19.01
C SER A 245 -7.01 -8.40 18.56
N ASN A 246 -6.50 -8.43 17.33
CA ASN A 246 -5.95 -9.65 16.72
C ASN A 246 -4.47 -9.53 16.32
N ILE A 247 -3.73 -8.61 16.93
CA ILE A 247 -2.31 -8.36 16.59
C ILE A 247 -1.45 -9.61 16.76
N PHE A 248 -1.70 -10.40 17.82
CA PHE A 248 -0.89 -11.55 18.19
C PHE A 248 -1.64 -12.90 18.12
N SER A 249 -2.95 -12.89 17.94
CA SER A 249 -3.75 -14.11 17.99
C SER A 249 -3.96 -14.79 16.63
N GLY A 250 -3.63 -14.13 15.54
CA GLY A 250 -3.77 -14.69 14.18
C GLY A 250 -5.20 -15.03 13.76
N THR A 251 -6.17 -14.84 14.65
CA THR A 251 -7.58 -15.05 14.36
C THR A 251 -8.14 -13.76 13.79
N ALA A 252 -8.31 -13.72 12.49
CA ALA A 252 -9.21 -12.77 11.86
C ALA A 252 -10.65 -13.10 12.25
N ALA A 253 -10.98 -12.87 13.51
CA ALA A 253 -12.25 -13.27 14.11
C ALA A 253 -13.48 -12.50 13.58
N THR A 254 -13.31 -11.64 12.60
CA THR A 254 -14.39 -10.87 12.01
C THR A 254 -14.35 -10.94 10.49
N GLY A 255 -14.68 -12.10 9.93
CA GLY A 255 -14.90 -12.20 8.51
C GLY A 255 -14.27 -13.38 7.78
N GLY A 256 -14.01 -14.51 8.45
CA GLY A 256 -13.63 -15.75 7.76
C GLY A 256 -12.31 -15.68 6.99
N PHE A 257 -11.33 -14.91 7.48
CA PHE A 257 -10.02 -14.78 6.84
C PHE A 257 -9.12 -15.97 7.17
N LEU A 258 -9.10 -16.95 6.29
CA LEU A 258 -8.13 -18.03 6.31
C LEU A 258 -6.75 -17.50 5.90
N GLY A 259 -5.75 -17.76 6.72
CA GLY A 259 -4.37 -17.42 6.41
C GLY A 259 -3.88 -16.05 6.91
N ALA A 260 -4.68 -15.28 7.64
CA ALA A 260 -4.18 -14.13 8.38
C ALA A 260 -3.49 -14.60 9.68
N THR A 261 -2.42 -15.38 9.53
CA THR A 261 -1.50 -15.62 10.65
C THR A 261 -0.88 -14.27 11.04
N VAL A 262 -0.44 -14.16 12.30
CA VAL A 262 0.31 -12.97 12.75
C VAL A 262 1.43 -12.60 11.78
N VAL A 263 2.17 -13.60 11.28
CA VAL A 263 3.26 -13.43 10.32
C VAL A 263 2.77 -12.84 8.99
N TRP A 264 1.61 -13.28 8.52
CA TRP A 264 1.03 -12.77 7.28
C TRP A 264 0.57 -11.32 7.40
N ALA A 265 -0.18 -11.00 8.46
CA ALA A 265 -0.61 -9.63 8.76
C ALA A 265 0.58 -8.70 8.96
N PHE A 266 1.62 -9.17 9.68
CA PHE A 266 2.89 -8.48 9.84
C PHE A 266 3.54 -8.17 8.50
N ASN A 267 3.79 -9.19 7.67
CA ASN A 267 4.46 -9.01 6.39
C ASN A 267 3.68 -8.07 5.46
N ARG A 268 2.34 -8.22 5.40
CA ARG A 268 1.51 -7.36 4.55
C ARG A 268 1.44 -5.92 5.07
N GLY A 269 1.30 -5.76 6.37
CA GLY A 269 1.29 -4.44 7.01
C GLY A 269 2.64 -3.74 6.86
N VAL A 270 3.74 -4.41 7.18
CA VAL A 270 5.08 -3.83 7.10
C VAL A 270 5.46 -3.47 5.68
N ASN A 271 5.28 -4.37 4.72
CA ASN A 271 5.61 -4.09 3.31
C ASN A 271 4.82 -2.89 2.77
N ARG A 272 3.53 -2.77 3.13
CA ARG A 272 2.72 -1.63 2.70
C ARG A 272 3.04 -0.35 3.47
N GLY A 273 3.45 -0.46 4.73
CA GLY A 273 3.95 0.67 5.50
C GLY A 273 5.25 1.23 4.93
N LEU A 274 6.24 0.38 4.65
CA LEU A 274 7.49 0.77 3.99
C LEU A 274 7.27 1.35 2.59
N PHE A 275 6.31 0.81 1.84
CA PHE A 275 5.92 1.35 0.53
C PHE A 275 5.26 2.73 0.66
N SER A 276 4.44 2.96 1.70
CA SER A 276 3.76 4.23 1.91
C SER A 276 4.73 5.33 2.33
N ASN A 277 5.49 5.12 3.40
CA ASN A 277 6.33 6.16 3.98
C ASN A 277 7.75 6.23 3.41
N GLU A 278 8.18 5.26 2.61
CA GLU A 278 9.50 5.19 1.96
C GLU A 278 10.71 5.36 2.91
N ALA A 279 10.54 5.08 4.21
CA ALA A 279 11.61 5.24 5.18
C ALA A 279 12.77 4.25 4.89
N GLY A 280 13.97 4.78 4.74
CA GLY A 280 15.17 4.02 4.37
C GLY A 280 15.37 3.81 2.88
N GLN A 281 14.48 4.34 2.03
CA GLN A 281 14.62 4.20 0.57
C GLN A 281 15.46 5.32 -0.06
N GLY A 282 15.72 6.40 0.67
CA GLY A 282 16.61 7.48 0.24
C GLY A 282 15.97 8.54 -0.68
N SER A 283 14.66 8.47 -0.95
CA SER A 283 13.92 9.46 -1.75
C SER A 283 13.77 10.80 -1.04
N ALA A 284 13.31 10.79 0.21
CA ALA A 284 13.14 12.00 1.01
C ALA A 284 14.47 12.78 1.24
N PRO A 285 15.60 12.14 1.54
CA PRO A 285 16.89 12.82 1.64
C PRO A 285 17.26 13.68 0.44
N ILE A 286 16.85 13.29 -0.76
CA ILE A 286 17.11 14.05 -1.99
C ILE A 286 16.28 15.35 -1.99
N ALA A 287 15.00 15.28 -1.66
CA ALA A 287 14.11 16.44 -1.60
C ALA A 287 14.50 17.41 -0.48
N HIS A 288 14.78 16.90 0.71
CA HIS A 288 15.12 17.67 1.89
C HIS A 288 16.53 18.33 1.82
N ALA A 289 17.43 17.83 0.97
CA ALA A 289 18.76 18.42 0.81
C ALA A 289 18.68 19.89 0.38
N ALA A 290 17.65 20.28 -0.37
CA ALA A 290 17.45 21.63 -0.87
C ALA A 290 16.95 22.64 0.19
N ALA A 291 16.61 22.21 1.41
CA ALA A 291 16.08 23.09 2.44
C ALA A 291 17.10 24.11 2.94
N LYS A 292 16.60 25.33 3.22
CA LYS A 292 17.41 26.45 3.75
C LYS A 292 17.67 26.27 5.23
N THR A 293 18.82 25.73 5.58
CA THR A 293 19.34 25.69 6.93
C THR A 293 20.81 25.31 6.92
N GLU A 294 21.58 25.80 7.86
CA GLU A 294 22.96 25.35 8.11
C GLU A 294 23.01 24.19 9.11
N GLU A 295 21.91 23.93 9.82
CA GLU A 295 21.79 22.90 10.83
C GLU A 295 21.17 21.60 10.29
N PRO A 296 21.98 20.57 9.93
CA PRO A 296 21.47 19.34 9.33
C PRO A 296 20.41 18.61 10.17
N VAL A 297 20.53 18.71 11.50
CA VAL A 297 19.59 18.06 12.44
C VAL A 297 18.22 18.73 12.42
N SER A 298 18.16 20.02 12.14
CA SER A 298 16.87 20.75 12.01
C SER A 298 16.06 20.19 10.87
N GLU A 299 16.66 19.98 9.71
CA GLU A 299 15.96 19.36 8.58
C GLU A 299 15.65 17.87 8.81
N GLY A 300 16.53 17.14 9.48
CA GLY A 300 16.24 15.78 9.94
C GLY A 300 15.01 15.72 10.85
N MET A 301 14.82 16.70 11.75
CA MET A 301 13.62 16.78 12.58
C MET A 301 12.37 17.09 11.77
N VAL A 302 12.46 17.90 10.71
CA VAL A 302 11.34 18.11 9.77
C VAL A 302 10.91 16.80 9.14
N ALA A 303 11.86 15.99 8.70
CA ALA A 303 11.61 14.69 8.08
C ALA A 303 10.95 13.67 9.02
N LEU A 304 11.04 13.82 10.34
CA LEU A 304 10.25 13.03 11.31
C LEU A 304 8.73 13.15 11.04
N LEU A 305 8.28 14.30 10.59
CA LEU A 305 6.85 14.57 10.39
C LEU A 305 6.29 13.87 9.16
N GLU A 306 7.13 13.47 8.22
CA GLU A 306 6.70 12.85 6.97
C GLU A 306 5.98 11.52 7.20
N PRO A 307 6.58 10.47 7.84
CA PRO A 307 5.87 9.23 8.11
C PRO A 307 4.70 9.39 9.10
N PHE A 308 4.77 10.40 9.95
CA PHE A 308 3.65 10.72 10.85
C PHE A 308 2.44 11.19 10.05
N ILE A 309 2.60 12.18 9.17
CA ILE A 309 1.50 12.71 8.36
C ILE A 309 1.02 11.64 7.37
N ASP A 310 1.95 11.05 6.63
CA ASP A 310 1.68 10.08 5.59
C ASP A 310 0.99 8.83 6.13
N THR A 311 1.61 8.17 7.09
CA THR A 311 1.16 6.83 7.49
C THR A 311 0.36 6.87 8.80
N ILE A 312 0.85 7.54 9.86
CA ILE A 312 0.12 7.53 11.14
C ILE A 312 -1.21 8.28 11.01
N VAL A 313 -1.26 9.41 10.30
CA VAL A 313 -2.51 10.17 10.13
C VAL A 313 -3.32 9.64 8.94
N ILE A 314 -2.79 9.75 7.72
CA ILE A 314 -3.58 9.49 6.50
C ILE A 314 -3.95 8.01 6.36
N CYS A 315 -3.01 7.06 6.57
CA CYS A 315 -3.34 5.64 6.48
C CYS A 315 -4.27 5.17 7.60
N SER A 316 -4.19 5.76 8.82
CA SER A 316 -5.16 5.45 9.88
C SER A 316 -6.57 5.88 9.50
N ILE A 317 -6.71 7.08 8.96
CA ILE A 317 -8.02 7.58 8.50
C ILE A 317 -8.55 6.71 7.36
N THR A 318 -7.72 6.37 6.37
CA THR A 318 -8.09 5.44 5.29
C THR A 318 -8.54 4.09 5.83
N GLY A 319 -7.77 3.52 6.75
CA GLY A 319 -8.09 2.23 7.37
C GLY A 319 -9.42 2.27 8.12
N LEU A 320 -9.66 3.32 8.90
CA LEU A 320 -10.94 3.51 9.60
C LEU A 320 -12.11 3.70 8.64
N VAL A 321 -11.94 4.45 7.55
CA VAL A 321 -12.96 4.59 6.50
C VAL A 321 -13.31 3.25 5.89
N LEU A 322 -12.31 2.46 5.52
CA LEU A 322 -12.52 1.14 4.91
C LEU A 322 -13.19 0.16 5.88
N LEU A 323 -12.74 0.13 7.13
CA LEU A 323 -13.27 -0.78 8.15
C LEU A 323 -14.69 -0.38 8.58
N SER A 324 -14.93 0.90 8.85
CA SER A 324 -16.23 1.38 9.33
C SER A 324 -17.32 1.35 8.27
N SER A 325 -16.96 1.57 7.00
CA SER A 325 -17.91 1.46 5.88
C SER A 325 -18.25 0.02 5.50
N GLY A 326 -17.54 -0.97 6.03
CA GLY A 326 -17.67 -2.38 5.66
C GLY A 326 -17.34 -2.68 4.19
N THR A 327 -16.72 -1.72 3.48
CA THR A 327 -16.41 -1.88 2.05
C THR A 327 -15.44 -3.02 1.81
N TRP A 328 -14.56 -3.29 2.74
CA TRP A 328 -13.62 -4.41 2.70
C TRP A 328 -14.31 -5.78 2.92
N LEU A 329 -15.46 -5.80 3.65
CA LEU A 329 -16.29 -7.00 3.86
C LEU A 329 -17.26 -7.23 2.71
N LYS A 330 -17.85 -6.16 2.15
CA LYS A 330 -18.89 -6.25 1.11
C LYS A 330 -18.45 -6.92 -0.19
N LYS A 331 -17.17 -7.00 -0.48
CA LYS A 331 -16.67 -7.80 -1.60
C LYS A 331 -16.88 -9.31 -1.40
N PHE A 332 -17.06 -9.77 -0.17
CA PHE A 332 -17.37 -11.16 0.13
C PHE A 332 -18.88 -11.48 0.05
N GLU A 333 -19.74 -10.48 0.23
CA GLU A 333 -21.21 -10.66 0.13
C GLU A 333 -21.75 -10.56 -1.30
N ASN A 334 -21.05 -9.88 -2.20
CA ASN A 334 -21.55 -9.58 -3.53
C ASN A 334 -20.68 -10.16 -4.64
N LYS A 335 -21.12 -11.24 -5.21
CA LYS A 335 -20.71 -11.89 -6.45
C LYS A 335 -19.57 -12.88 -6.31
N PHE A 336 -19.94 -14.15 -6.18
CA PHE A 336 -19.13 -15.22 -6.74
C PHE A 336 -18.86 -14.90 -8.22
N GLN A 337 -17.67 -14.42 -8.52
CA GLN A 337 -17.18 -14.46 -9.87
C GLN A 337 -16.56 -15.85 -10.06
N GLN A 338 -16.86 -16.47 -11.17
CA GLN A 338 -16.45 -17.85 -11.50
C GLN A 338 -14.94 -18.15 -11.29
N ALA A 339 -14.10 -17.10 -11.31
CA ALA A 339 -12.66 -17.21 -11.11
C ALA A 339 -12.21 -17.32 -9.65
N ASP A 340 -13.05 -16.91 -8.70
CA ASP A 340 -12.64 -16.73 -7.29
C ASP A 340 -13.16 -17.84 -6.37
N THR A 341 -14.04 -18.73 -6.87
CA THR A 341 -14.65 -19.77 -6.07
C THR A 341 -13.86 -21.07 -6.18
N VAL A 342 -13.39 -21.55 -5.04
CA VAL A 342 -12.70 -22.83 -4.93
C VAL A 342 -13.51 -23.74 -4.02
N VAL A 343 -13.78 -24.96 -4.50
CA VAL A 343 -14.49 -26.00 -3.75
C VAL A 343 -13.49 -27.04 -3.33
N LEU A 344 -13.44 -27.32 -2.03
CA LEU A 344 -12.58 -28.32 -1.44
C LEU A 344 -13.34 -29.61 -1.16
N SER A 345 -12.65 -30.73 -1.28
CA SER A 345 -13.09 -32.02 -0.82
C SER A 345 -13.04 -32.08 0.71
N GLY A 346 -14.14 -32.44 1.34
CA GLY A 346 -14.28 -32.49 2.80
C GLY A 346 -14.97 -31.26 3.41
N ALA A 347 -15.62 -31.48 4.56
CA ALA A 347 -16.28 -30.42 5.33
C ALA A 347 -15.29 -29.78 6.30
N TYR A 348 -14.71 -28.64 5.90
CA TYR A 348 -13.85 -27.85 6.77
C TYR A 348 -14.66 -26.70 7.38
N HIS A 349 -14.57 -26.54 8.68
CA HIS A 349 -15.18 -25.43 9.39
C HIS A 349 -14.12 -24.44 9.88
N GLU A 350 -14.53 -23.18 10.10
CA GLU A 350 -13.61 -22.15 10.62
C GLU A 350 -13.02 -22.54 11.98
N SER A 351 -13.75 -23.34 12.76
CA SER A 351 -13.31 -23.92 14.04
C SER A 351 -12.41 -25.15 13.90
N ASP A 352 -12.23 -25.69 12.68
CA ASP A 352 -11.38 -26.85 12.44
C ASP A 352 -9.92 -26.39 12.22
N PRO A 353 -9.00 -26.66 13.19
CA PRO A 353 -7.61 -26.24 13.10
C PRO A 353 -6.87 -26.86 11.91
N ASP A 354 -7.17 -28.12 11.59
CA ASP A 354 -6.48 -28.85 10.52
C ASP A 354 -6.90 -28.38 9.14
N GLY A 355 -8.19 -28.17 8.93
CA GLY A 355 -8.72 -27.61 7.69
C GLY A 355 -8.24 -26.17 7.46
N LYS A 356 -8.24 -25.36 8.51
CA LYS A 356 -7.74 -23.99 8.49
C LYS A 356 -6.25 -23.93 8.18
N SER A 357 -5.46 -24.83 8.77
CA SER A 357 -4.02 -24.94 8.50
C SER A 357 -3.75 -25.35 7.05
N ALA A 358 -4.45 -26.36 6.54
CA ALA A 358 -4.29 -26.84 5.17
C ALA A 358 -4.60 -25.74 4.12
N VAL A 359 -5.69 -24.99 4.33
CA VAL A 359 -6.05 -23.87 3.45
C VAL A 359 -5.03 -22.73 3.55
N SER A 360 -4.54 -22.42 4.76
CA SER A 360 -3.50 -21.43 4.94
C SER A 360 -2.22 -21.79 4.20
N GLU A 361 -1.77 -23.04 4.29
CA GLU A 361 -0.59 -23.53 3.60
C GLU A 361 -0.74 -23.49 2.06
N HIS A 362 -1.94 -23.81 1.56
CA HIS A 362 -2.22 -23.68 0.13
C HIS A 362 -2.19 -22.23 -0.35
N VAL A 363 -2.83 -21.32 0.38
CA VAL A 363 -2.86 -19.89 0.06
C VAL A 363 -1.46 -19.28 0.05
N LEU A 364 -0.56 -19.80 0.90
CA LEU A 364 0.85 -19.43 0.93
C LEU A 364 1.67 -20.08 -0.19
N GLY A 365 1.06 -20.96 -1.00
CA GLY A 365 1.73 -21.66 -2.10
C GLY A 365 2.57 -22.85 -1.65
N ASN A 366 2.44 -23.32 -0.41
CA ASN A 366 3.32 -24.34 0.15
C ASN A 366 2.85 -25.78 -0.09
N LYS A 367 1.53 -26.00 -0.19
CA LYS A 367 0.97 -27.35 -0.40
C LYS A 367 -0.28 -27.34 -1.28
N PRO A 368 -0.47 -28.35 -2.12
CA PRO A 368 -1.72 -28.53 -2.87
C PRO A 368 -2.86 -28.95 -1.91
N LEU A 369 -4.08 -28.49 -2.21
CA LEU A 369 -5.29 -28.91 -1.54
C LEU A 369 -6.02 -29.97 -2.36
N PRO A 370 -6.79 -30.88 -1.75
CA PRO A 370 -7.68 -31.78 -2.44
C PRO A 370 -8.88 -31.00 -3.00
N PHE A 371 -8.82 -30.61 -4.26
CA PHE A 371 -9.93 -29.95 -4.93
C PHE A 371 -11.05 -30.92 -5.25
N TYR A 372 -12.29 -30.46 -5.09
CA TYR A 372 -13.47 -31.25 -5.40
C TYR A 372 -13.73 -31.26 -6.92
N THR A 373 -14.01 -32.46 -7.45
CA THR A 373 -14.52 -32.65 -8.82
C THR A 373 -15.78 -33.51 -8.71
N GLY A 374 -16.92 -32.98 -9.15
CA GLY A 374 -18.22 -33.64 -9.01
C GLY A 374 -19.38 -32.72 -9.28
N SER A 375 -20.52 -33.00 -8.68
CA SER A 375 -21.75 -32.19 -8.84
C SER A 375 -22.18 -31.58 -7.52
N LEU A 376 -22.63 -30.32 -7.56
CA LEU A 376 -23.27 -29.63 -6.44
C LEU A 376 -24.79 -29.68 -6.65
N GLU A 377 -25.49 -30.21 -5.67
CA GLU A 377 -26.95 -30.13 -5.62
C GLU A 377 -27.38 -28.83 -4.93
N VAL A 378 -28.14 -28.00 -5.62
CA VAL A 378 -28.63 -26.73 -5.11
C VAL A 378 -30.13 -26.71 -5.08
N ARG A 379 -30.75 -26.37 -3.94
CA ARG A 379 -32.19 -26.18 -3.79
C ARG A 379 -32.49 -24.84 -3.16
N ASN A 380 -33.31 -24.02 -3.82
CA ASN A 380 -33.63 -22.66 -3.39
C ASN A 380 -32.38 -21.83 -3.02
N GLY A 381 -31.36 -21.94 -3.83
CA GLY A 381 -30.08 -21.25 -3.63
C GLY A 381 -29.16 -21.86 -2.57
N GLN A 382 -29.57 -22.88 -1.85
CA GLN A 382 -28.72 -23.56 -0.84
C GLN A 382 -28.06 -24.78 -1.46
N ILE A 383 -26.77 -24.95 -1.22
CA ILE A 383 -25.99 -26.12 -1.59
C ILE A 383 -26.26 -27.21 -0.55
N LEU A 384 -26.64 -28.40 -1.03
CA LEU A 384 -27.03 -29.52 -0.17
C LEU A 384 -25.87 -30.47 0.17
N ASN A 385 -24.76 -30.39 -0.57
CA ASN A 385 -23.60 -31.21 -0.30
C ASN A 385 -22.95 -30.82 1.04
N THR A 386 -22.79 -31.78 1.92
CA THR A 386 -22.21 -31.58 3.28
C THR A 386 -20.76 -32.00 3.37
N ASP A 387 -20.23 -32.65 2.35
CA ASP A 387 -18.88 -33.21 2.26
C ASP A 387 -17.90 -32.32 1.53
N ILE A 388 -18.26 -31.07 1.32
CA ILE A 388 -17.46 -30.08 0.62
C ILE A 388 -17.35 -28.78 1.40
N THR A 389 -16.28 -28.04 1.15
CA THR A 389 -16.08 -26.69 1.67
C THR A 389 -15.93 -25.71 0.53
N LEU A 390 -16.62 -24.58 0.61
CA LEU A 390 -16.48 -23.49 -0.32
C LEU A 390 -15.45 -22.48 0.18
N LEU A 391 -14.55 -22.11 -0.70
CA LEU A 391 -13.59 -21.02 -0.46
C LEU A 391 -13.85 -19.88 -1.42
N HIS A 392 -13.81 -18.66 -0.89
CA HIS A 392 -13.75 -17.45 -1.69
C HIS A 392 -12.49 -16.68 -1.32
N ALA A 393 -11.63 -16.49 -2.31
CA ALA A 393 -10.30 -15.90 -2.10
C ALA A 393 -9.51 -16.67 -1.01
N ARG A 394 -9.52 -16.20 0.24
CA ARG A 394 -8.77 -16.76 1.37
C ARG A 394 -9.64 -17.07 2.57
N SER A 395 -10.95 -17.12 2.38
CA SER A 395 -11.93 -17.34 3.43
C SER A 395 -12.78 -18.56 3.16
N PHE A 396 -13.27 -19.22 4.22
CA PHE A 396 -14.38 -20.12 4.11
C PHE A 396 -15.64 -19.33 3.76
N ALA A 397 -16.37 -19.80 2.77
CA ALA A 397 -17.61 -19.16 2.35
C ALA A 397 -18.79 -19.82 3.06
N ASP A 398 -19.18 -19.26 4.20
CA ASP A 398 -20.37 -19.69 4.92
C ASP A 398 -21.65 -19.11 4.28
N SER A 399 -22.73 -19.83 4.40
CA SER A 399 -24.07 -19.37 3.99
C SER A 399 -24.17 -18.93 2.52
N VAL A 400 -23.47 -19.62 1.63
CA VAL A 400 -23.46 -19.34 0.21
C VAL A 400 -24.83 -19.56 -0.38
N ARG A 401 -25.36 -18.58 -1.13
CA ARG A 401 -26.59 -18.71 -1.92
C ARG A 401 -26.29 -18.62 -3.40
N VAL A 402 -26.67 -19.64 -4.12
CA VAL A 402 -26.56 -19.67 -5.59
C VAL A 402 -27.78 -18.99 -6.20
N LYS A 403 -27.53 -17.98 -7.05
CA LYS A 403 -28.58 -17.22 -7.74
C LYS A 403 -28.40 -17.31 -9.24
N GLU A 404 -29.50 -17.39 -9.96
CA GLU A 404 -29.54 -17.21 -11.41
C GLU A 404 -29.92 -15.76 -11.71
N GLY A 405 -28.95 -14.98 -12.21
CA GLY A 405 -29.15 -13.55 -12.40
C GLY A 405 -29.09 -12.74 -11.08
N LYS A 406 -29.86 -11.66 -10.99
CA LYS A 406 -29.78 -10.71 -9.85
C LYS A 406 -30.62 -11.12 -8.64
N GLU A 407 -31.73 -11.83 -8.82
CA GLU A 407 -32.69 -12.06 -7.75
C GLU A 407 -33.24 -13.49 -7.63
N VAL A 408 -33.15 -14.32 -8.67
CA VAL A 408 -33.74 -15.66 -8.66
C VAL A 408 -32.80 -16.66 -7.99
N LEU A 409 -33.31 -17.38 -6.98
CA LEU A 409 -32.57 -18.45 -6.32
C LEU A 409 -32.48 -19.66 -7.26
N PHE A 410 -31.28 -20.13 -7.52
CA PHE A 410 -31.04 -21.28 -8.37
C PHE A 410 -31.46 -22.57 -7.69
N SER A 411 -32.05 -23.48 -8.45
CA SER A 411 -32.32 -24.85 -8.04
C SER A 411 -31.92 -25.78 -9.17
N GLY A 412 -31.03 -26.72 -8.93
CA GLY A 412 -30.51 -27.64 -9.93
C GLY A 412 -29.12 -28.15 -9.54
N THR A 413 -28.49 -28.80 -10.50
CA THR A 413 -27.15 -29.38 -10.33
C THR A 413 -26.11 -28.51 -11.03
N LEU A 414 -25.02 -28.17 -10.35
CA LEU A 414 -23.85 -27.47 -10.90
C LEU A 414 -22.68 -28.43 -10.98
N SER A 415 -21.98 -28.44 -12.10
CA SER A 415 -20.73 -29.21 -12.25
C SER A 415 -19.57 -28.44 -11.63
N VAL A 416 -18.71 -29.17 -10.94
CA VAL A 416 -17.44 -28.66 -10.38
C VAL A 416 -16.30 -29.47 -10.97
N ARG A 417 -15.29 -28.79 -11.46
CA ARG A 417 -14.07 -29.41 -11.97
C ARG A 417 -12.85 -28.72 -11.38
N ASP A 418 -11.98 -29.52 -10.75
CA ASP A 418 -10.76 -29.03 -10.10
C ASP A 418 -11.00 -27.80 -9.19
N GLY A 419 -12.03 -27.89 -8.34
CA GLY A 419 -12.41 -26.85 -7.40
C GLY A 419 -13.05 -25.62 -8.01
N ARG A 420 -13.45 -25.64 -9.28
CA ARG A 420 -14.12 -24.54 -9.95
C ARG A 420 -15.53 -24.93 -10.39
N ILE A 421 -16.49 -24.07 -10.10
CA ILE A 421 -17.88 -24.26 -10.53
C ILE A 421 -17.95 -23.96 -12.03
N GLU A 422 -18.34 -24.94 -12.82
CA GLU A 422 -18.66 -24.76 -14.23
C GLU A 422 -20.13 -24.32 -14.34
N LEU A 423 -20.34 -23.06 -14.68
CA LEU A 423 -21.71 -22.59 -14.95
C LEU A 423 -22.15 -23.11 -16.33
N PRO A 424 -23.38 -23.62 -16.46
CA PRO A 424 -23.92 -23.98 -17.77
C PRO A 424 -23.91 -22.72 -18.65
N MET A 425 -23.21 -22.78 -19.76
CA MET A 425 -23.18 -21.68 -20.72
C MET A 425 -24.55 -21.56 -21.35
N ASN A 426 -25.33 -20.55 -20.97
CA ASN A 426 -26.53 -20.17 -21.72
C ASN A 426 -26.11 -19.81 -23.15
N LYS A 427 -26.78 -20.36 -24.16
CA LYS A 427 -26.54 -20.10 -25.59
C LYS A 427 -26.44 -18.61 -25.93
N GLU A 428 -27.18 -17.74 -25.26
CA GLU A 428 -27.13 -16.29 -25.44
C GLU A 428 -25.81 -15.63 -25.04
N ARG A 429 -25.01 -16.25 -24.14
CA ARG A 429 -23.67 -15.75 -23.81
C ARG A 429 -22.59 -16.24 -24.76
N ALA A 430 -22.78 -17.38 -25.38
CA ALA A 430 -21.89 -17.89 -26.42
C ALA A 430 -21.93 -16.99 -27.68
N ASP A 431 -23.12 -16.54 -28.07
CA ASP A 431 -23.29 -15.64 -29.22
C ASP A 431 -22.70 -14.24 -28.99
N ARG A 432 -22.76 -13.69 -27.77
CA ARG A 432 -22.12 -12.41 -27.46
C ARG A 432 -20.58 -12.47 -27.41
N LYS A 433 -20.00 -13.62 -27.12
CA LYS A 433 -18.54 -13.82 -27.19
C LYS A 433 -18.04 -13.99 -28.61
N SER A 434 -18.80 -14.70 -29.46
CA SER A 434 -18.45 -14.87 -30.87
C SER A 434 -18.57 -13.56 -31.66
N THR A 435 -19.56 -12.71 -31.33
CA THR A 435 -19.74 -11.39 -31.98
C THR A 435 -18.66 -10.37 -31.58
N ARG A 436 -18.03 -10.50 -30.40
CA ARG A 436 -16.90 -9.62 -30.00
C ARG A 436 -15.53 -10.07 -30.52
N LEU A 437 -15.37 -11.33 -30.92
CA LEU A 437 -14.14 -11.83 -31.51
C LEU A 437 -14.05 -11.61 -33.03
N ASN A 438 -15.17 -11.26 -33.68
CA ASN A 438 -15.23 -10.98 -35.12
C ASN A 438 -15.27 -9.47 -35.46
N SER A 439 -15.08 -8.59 -34.47
CA SER A 439 -15.06 -7.13 -34.64
C SER A 439 -13.78 -6.47 -34.11
N SER A 440 -12.64 -7.15 -34.27
CA SER A 440 -11.33 -6.53 -34.02
C SER A 440 -10.39 -6.80 -35.20
#